data_f37860d323a1775d5ea9b397e8ff5e75
#
_entry.id   f37860d323a1775d5ea9b397e8ff5e75
#
_cell.length_a   1.000
_cell.length_b   1.000
_cell.length_c   1.000
_cell.angle_alpha   90.00
_cell.angle_beta   90.00
_cell.angle_gamma   90.00
#
_symmetry.space_group_name_H-M   'P 1'
#
loop_
_entity.id
_entity.type
_entity.pdbx_description
1 polymer ?
#
loop_
_entity_poly.entity_id
_entity_poly.type
_entity_poly.pdbx_seq_one_letter_code
_entity_poly.pdbx_strand_id
1 'polypeptide(L)'
;MEQPLVSWGAPRAERADAARNRAHLLATARQMLAEQGADKLTMDALAEQAGLGKGTVFRRFGTRAGIFAALLDDDERAFQQRVLAGPPPLGPGAAPLDRLIAYGRARTSFLIAHRDIARAAIDGHQPIPAGSQTPMSQTHIRVLLRQMDLGDADIDMLAVQLTAALDGPLLLYLAVSDLTAGPQAAERIAHSWQDLVRRICPP
;
A
#
# COMPACT_ATOMS: atom_id res chain seq x y z
N MET A 1 -8.85 40.11 -35.69
CA MET A 1 -8.18 38.77 -35.78
C MET A 1 -8.17 38.16 -34.38
N GLU A 2 -9.13 37.31 -34.09
CA GLU A 2 -9.24 36.65 -32.78
C GLU A 2 -8.31 35.44 -32.78
N GLN A 3 -7.38 35.40 -31.80
CA GLN A 3 -6.55 34.23 -31.59
C GLN A 3 -7.39 33.16 -30.87
N PRO A 4 -7.40 31.90 -31.34
CA PRO A 4 -8.13 30.83 -30.66
C PRO A 4 -7.46 30.55 -29.31
N LEU A 5 -8.26 30.58 -28.24
CA LEU A 5 -7.85 30.17 -26.91
C LEU A 5 -7.41 28.70 -26.95
N VAL A 6 -6.14 28.45 -26.71
CA VAL A 6 -5.59 27.08 -26.58
C VAL A 6 -6.19 26.45 -25.34
N SER A 7 -7.04 25.43 -25.53
CA SER A 7 -7.59 24.64 -24.44
C SER A 7 -6.49 23.83 -23.79
N TRP A 8 -6.06 24.22 -22.60
CA TRP A 8 -5.08 23.50 -21.78
C TRP A 8 -5.76 22.38 -21.01
N GLY A 9 -5.47 21.14 -21.39
CA GLY A 9 -5.87 19.89 -20.70
C GLY A 9 -6.83 19.03 -21.51
N ALA A 10 -6.71 17.71 -21.34
CA ALA A 10 -7.65 16.75 -21.93
C ALA A 10 -9.08 17.03 -21.47
N PRO A 11 -10.09 16.92 -22.33
CA PRO A 11 -11.50 17.09 -21.99
C PRO A 11 -11.87 16.24 -20.76
N ARG A 12 -12.79 16.76 -19.93
CA ARG A 12 -13.25 16.06 -18.71
C ARG A 12 -13.78 14.65 -18.99
N ALA A 13 -14.36 14.42 -20.17
CA ALA A 13 -14.84 13.12 -20.63
C ALA A 13 -13.68 12.13 -20.84
N GLU A 14 -12.59 12.51 -21.51
CA GLU A 14 -11.42 11.63 -21.72
C GLU A 14 -10.75 11.21 -20.42
N ARG A 15 -10.68 12.11 -19.42
CA ARG A 15 -10.14 11.79 -18.09
C ARG A 15 -11.06 10.80 -17.36
N ALA A 16 -12.37 10.93 -17.48
CA ALA A 16 -13.32 10.03 -16.88
C ALA A 16 -13.27 8.63 -17.54
N ASP A 17 -13.13 8.57 -18.86
CA ASP A 17 -12.97 7.31 -19.61
C ASP A 17 -11.65 6.61 -19.25
N ALA A 18 -10.57 7.36 -19.15
CA ALA A 18 -9.28 6.85 -18.73
C ALA A 18 -9.29 6.30 -17.27
N ALA A 19 -10.06 6.94 -16.39
CA ALA A 19 -10.25 6.46 -15.01
C ALA A 19 -11.10 5.18 -14.97
N ARG A 20 -12.19 5.11 -15.75
CA ARG A 20 -13.03 3.91 -15.87
C ARG A 20 -12.23 2.73 -16.43
N ASN A 21 -11.48 2.94 -17.50
CA ASN A 21 -10.65 1.91 -18.11
C ASN A 21 -9.57 1.40 -17.14
N ARG A 22 -8.97 2.31 -16.34
CA ARG A 22 -8.01 1.91 -15.29
C ARG A 22 -8.68 1.05 -14.22
N ALA A 23 -9.83 1.45 -13.72
CA ALA A 23 -10.57 0.68 -12.71
C ALA A 23 -10.98 -0.69 -13.25
N HIS A 24 -11.45 -0.77 -14.50
CA HIS A 24 -11.80 -2.03 -15.17
C HIS A 24 -10.58 -2.95 -15.29
N LEU A 25 -9.44 -2.45 -15.76
CA LEU A 25 -8.21 -3.23 -15.87
C LEU A 25 -7.73 -3.76 -14.52
N LEU A 26 -7.78 -2.95 -13.45
CA LEU A 26 -7.40 -3.39 -12.11
C LEU A 26 -8.37 -4.44 -11.55
N ALA A 27 -9.67 -4.31 -11.79
CA ALA A 27 -10.66 -5.31 -11.41
C ALA A 27 -10.42 -6.64 -12.13
N THR A 28 -10.17 -6.61 -13.44
CA THR A 28 -9.83 -7.80 -14.25
C THR A 28 -8.53 -8.44 -13.76
N ALA A 29 -7.49 -7.63 -13.47
CA ALA A 29 -6.23 -8.14 -12.95
C ALA A 29 -6.38 -8.83 -11.57
N ARG A 30 -7.21 -8.27 -10.66
CA ARG A 30 -7.53 -8.92 -9.38
C ARG A 30 -8.25 -10.26 -9.56
N GLN A 31 -9.20 -10.32 -10.48
CA GLN A 31 -9.90 -11.56 -10.80
C GLN A 31 -8.93 -12.62 -11.32
N MET A 32 -8.05 -12.26 -12.28
CA MET A 32 -7.03 -13.16 -12.81
C MET A 32 -6.10 -13.67 -11.71
N LEU A 33 -5.67 -12.81 -10.80
CA LEU A 33 -4.83 -13.22 -9.67
C LEU A 33 -5.52 -14.23 -8.76
N ALA A 34 -6.80 -14.00 -8.46
CA ALA A 34 -7.58 -14.89 -7.60
C ALA A 34 -7.86 -16.27 -8.24
N GLU A 35 -8.15 -16.30 -9.55
CA GLU A 35 -8.56 -17.49 -10.27
C GLU A 35 -7.38 -18.29 -10.83
N GLN A 36 -6.32 -17.62 -11.28
CA GLN A 36 -5.26 -18.22 -12.10
C GLN A 36 -3.86 -18.04 -11.51
N GLY A 37 -3.72 -17.16 -10.51
CA GLY A 37 -2.45 -16.85 -9.88
C GLY A 37 -1.60 -15.83 -10.63
N ALA A 38 -0.52 -15.39 -9.96
CA ALA A 38 0.33 -14.30 -10.46
C ALA A 38 1.00 -14.64 -11.80
N ASP A 39 1.40 -15.88 -12.01
CA ASP A 39 2.15 -16.29 -13.21
C ASP A 39 1.34 -16.14 -14.51
N LYS A 40 0.03 -16.23 -14.43
CA LYS A 40 -0.86 -16.08 -15.58
C LYS A 40 -1.20 -14.63 -15.90
N LEU A 41 -0.94 -13.70 -14.99
CA LEU A 41 -1.17 -12.27 -15.21
C LEU A 41 -0.04 -11.69 -16.08
N THR A 42 -0.30 -11.67 -17.39
CA THR A 42 0.56 -11.02 -18.40
C THR A 42 -0.13 -9.81 -19.02
N MET A 43 0.64 -8.96 -19.72
CA MET A 43 0.10 -7.80 -20.42
C MET A 43 -0.92 -8.20 -21.49
N ASP A 44 -0.63 -9.28 -22.21
CA ASP A 44 -1.48 -9.79 -23.28
C ASP A 44 -2.75 -10.44 -22.74
N ALA A 45 -2.63 -11.30 -21.74
CA ALA A 45 -3.77 -11.95 -21.11
C ALA A 45 -4.71 -10.94 -20.44
N LEU A 46 -4.14 -9.90 -19.79
CA LEU A 46 -4.96 -8.82 -19.22
C LEU A 46 -5.72 -8.04 -20.31
N ALA A 47 -5.08 -7.74 -21.43
CA ALA A 47 -5.73 -7.05 -22.55
C ALA A 47 -6.88 -7.87 -23.12
N GLU A 48 -6.66 -9.16 -23.35
CA GLU A 48 -7.67 -10.09 -23.87
C GLU A 48 -8.85 -10.22 -22.89
N GLN A 49 -8.59 -10.48 -21.61
CA GLN A 49 -9.64 -10.69 -20.61
C GLN A 49 -10.44 -9.42 -20.30
N ALA A 50 -9.80 -8.25 -20.40
CA ALA A 50 -10.46 -6.95 -20.24
C ALA A 50 -11.18 -6.47 -21.51
N GLY A 51 -11.01 -7.15 -22.65
CA GLY A 51 -11.59 -6.71 -23.94
C GLY A 51 -11.01 -5.39 -24.44
N LEU A 52 -9.77 -5.07 -24.09
CA LEU A 52 -9.09 -3.82 -24.44
C LEU A 52 -7.86 -4.08 -25.32
N GLY A 53 -7.53 -3.10 -26.16
CA GLY A 53 -6.34 -3.22 -27.01
C GLY A 53 -5.04 -3.27 -26.21
N LYS A 54 -4.08 -4.12 -26.62
CA LYS A 54 -2.74 -4.27 -25.99
C LYS A 54 -2.05 -2.92 -25.77
N GLY A 55 -2.12 -1.99 -26.73
CA GLY A 55 -1.57 -0.65 -26.63
C GLY A 55 -2.15 0.17 -25.48
N THR A 56 -3.41 -0.08 -25.07
CA THR A 56 -4.03 0.58 -23.94
C THR A 56 -3.44 0.09 -22.63
N VAL A 57 -3.23 -1.23 -22.49
CA VAL A 57 -2.60 -1.84 -21.30
C VAL A 57 -1.16 -1.37 -21.18
N PHE A 58 -0.37 -1.40 -22.30
CA PHE A 58 1.00 -0.93 -22.31
C PHE A 58 1.13 0.55 -21.93
N ARG A 59 0.30 1.42 -22.48
CA ARG A 59 0.32 2.85 -22.13
C ARG A 59 -0.02 3.09 -20.66
N ARG A 60 -0.81 2.20 -20.04
CA ARG A 60 -1.26 2.37 -18.65
C ARG A 60 -0.27 1.84 -17.63
N PHE A 61 0.36 0.71 -17.89
CA PHE A 61 1.17 0.00 -16.90
C PHE A 61 2.65 -0.11 -17.29
N GLY A 62 2.99 0.06 -18.57
CA GLY A 62 4.35 -0.04 -19.08
C GLY A 62 4.87 -1.48 -19.12
N THR A 63 4.86 -2.17 -18.00
CA THR A 63 5.37 -3.54 -17.82
C THR A 63 4.39 -4.41 -17.03
N ARG A 64 4.67 -5.72 -17.00
CA ARG A 64 3.94 -6.65 -16.11
C ARG A 64 4.10 -6.24 -14.64
N ALA A 65 5.31 -5.89 -14.21
CA ALA A 65 5.56 -5.37 -12.87
C ALA A 65 4.74 -4.10 -12.57
N GLY A 66 4.54 -3.24 -13.57
CA GLY A 66 3.69 -2.05 -13.46
C GLY A 66 2.21 -2.37 -13.20
N ILE A 67 1.69 -3.54 -13.64
CA ILE A 67 0.34 -3.99 -13.26
C ILE A 67 0.29 -4.26 -11.75
N PHE A 68 1.27 -5.01 -11.22
CA PHE A 68 1.34 -5.34 -9.80
C PHE A 68 1.56 -4.09 -8.92
N ALA A 69 2.41 -3.18 -9.37
CA ALA A 69 2.61 -1.89 -8.71
C ALA A 69 1.30 -1.08 -8.64
N ALA A 70 0.54 -1.05 -9.73
CA ALA A 70 -0.73 -0.33 -9.77
C ALA A 70 -1.83 -0.97 -8.88
N LEU A 71 -1.82 -2.31 -8.75
CA LEU A 71 -2.68 -3.03 -7.81
C LEU A 71 -2.33 -2.69 -6.37
N LEU A 72 -1.04 -2.72 -6.04
CA LEU A 72 -0.55 -2.40 -4.71
C LEU A 72 -0.87 -0.94 -4.33
N ASP A 73 -0.68 0.00 -5.25
CA ASP A 73 -1.04 1.41 -5.05
C ASP A 73 -2.54 1.62 -4.78
N ASP A 74 -3.39 0.84 -5.43
CA ASP A 74 -4.83 0.96 -5.26
C ASP A 74 -5.27 0.42 -3.89
N ASP A 75 -4.70 -0.72 -3.47
CA ASP A 75 -4.95 -1.31 -2.16
C ASP A 75 -4.36 -0.44 -1.03
N GLU A 76 -3.20 0.18 -1.26
CA GLU A 76 -2.59 1.14 -0.33
C GLU A 76 -3.50 2.37 -0.14
N ARG A 77 -4.08 2.92 -1.22
CA ARG A 77 -5.05 4.04 -1.10
C ARG A 77 -6.29 3.64 -0.30
N ALA A 78 -6.81 2.43 -0.51
CA ALA A 78 -7.94 1.92 0.26
C ALA A 78 -7.57 1.75 1.75
N PHE A 79 -6.37 1.27 2.04
CA PHE A 79 -5.85 1.20 3.41
C PHE A 79 -5.73 2.60 4.04
N GLN A 80 -5.14 3.55 3.33
CA GLN A 80 -5.01 4.94 3.78
C GLN A 80 -6.37 5.58 4.08
N GLN A 81 -7.35 5.33 3.22
CA GLN A 81 -8.72 5.84 3.44
C GLN A 81 -9.32 5.30 4.74
N ARG A 82 -9.08 4.03 5.07
CA ARG A 82 -9.53 3.45 6.35
C ARG A 82 -8.85 4.09 7.56
N VAL A 83 -7.58 4.42 7.45
CA VAL A 83 -6.80 5.11 8.50
C VAL A 83 -7.28 6.54 8.72
N LEU A 84 -7.63 7.24 7.64
CA LEU A 84 -8.00 8.66 7.68
C LEU A 84 -9.48 8.90 8.02
N ALA A 85 -10.37 8.03 7.55
CA ALA A 85 -11.82 8.25 7.62
C ALA A 85 -12.62 7.00 8.00
N GLY A 86 -11.97 5.88 8.33
CA GLY A 86 -12.63 4.65 8.79
C GLY A 86 -13.08 4.72 10.23
N PRO A 87 -13.74 3.66 10.72
CA PRO A 87 -14.16 3.57 12.11
C PRO A 87 -12.97 3.42 13.07
N PRO A 88 -13.14 3.83 14.35
CA PRO A 88 -12.16 3.55 15.40
C PRO A 88 -12.05 2.01 15.63
N PRO A 89 -10.92 1.50 16.16
CA PRO A 89 -9.76 2.28 16.61
C PRO A 89 -8.75 2.65 15.49
N LEU A 90 -8.89 2.13 14.27
CA LEU A 90 -7.95 2.43 13.17
C LEU A 90 -8.13 3.87 12.68
N GLY A 91 -9.36 4.27 12.44
CA GLY A 91 -9.73 5.63 12.06
C GLY A 91 -9.77 6.60 13.23
N PRO A 92 -10.20 7.86 12.98
CA PRO A 92 -10.34 8.88 14.02
C PRO A 92 -11.34 8.51 15.12
N GLY A 93 -11.15 9.07 16.33
CA GLY A 93 -12.10 8.95 17.44
C GLY A 93 -11.68 8.04 18.59
N ALA A 94 -10.60 7.26 18.45
CA ALA A 94 -9.99 6.52 19.56
C ALA A 94 -8.78 7.27 20.16
N ALA A 95 -8.33 6.86 21.35
CA ALA A 95 -7.12 7.38 21.97
C ALA A 95 -5.88 7.15 21.08
N PRO A 96 -4.89 8.05 21.11
CA PRO A 96 -3.71 7.95 20.25
C PRO A 96 -2.96 6.61 20.35
N LEU A 97 -2.85 6.07 21.56
CA LEU A 97 -2.22 4.77 21.81
C LEU A 97 -3.00 3.62 21.13
N ASP A 98 -4.32 3.61 21.28
CA ASP A 98 -5.16 2.57 20.67
C ASP A 98 -5.10 2.64 19.14
N ARG A 99 -5.09 3.85 18.59
CA ARG A 99 -4.93 4.10 17.16
C ARG A 99 -3.58 3.61 16.67
N LEU A 100 -2.51 3.88 17.40
CA LEU A 100 -1.15 3.45 17.03
C LEU A 100 -1.04 1.91 17.04
N ILE A 101 -1.61 1.25 18.05
CA ILE A 101 -1.67 -0.22 18.12
C ILE A 101 -2.47 -0.76 16.93
N ALA A 102 -3.68 -0.23 16.70
CA ALA A 102 -4.55 -0.67 15.61
C ALA A 102 -3.91 -0.45 14.23
N TYR A 103 -3.22 0.69 14.05
CA TYR A 103 -2.50 0.99 12.82
C TYR A 103 -1.44 -0.07 12.51
N GLY A 104 -0.55 -0.38 13.45
CA GLY A 104 0.50 -1.34 13.20
C GLY A 104 -0.02 -2.76 12.98
N ARG A 105 -1.06 -3.19 13.72
CA ARG A 105 -1.73 -4.48 13.48
C ARG A 105 -2.32 -4.54 12.07
N ALA A 106 -3.05 -3.50 11.65
CA ALA A 106 -3.65 -3.43 10.33
C ALA A 106 -2.60 -3.33 9.22
N ARG A 107 -1.52 -2.57 9.44
CA ARG A 107 -0.39 -2.44 8.50
C ARG A 107 0.35 -3.77 8.34
N THR A 108 0.65 -4.48 9.40
CA THR A 108 1.26 -5.82 9.36
C THR A 108 0.41 -6.78 8.55
N SER A 109 -0.90 -6.84 8.82
CA SER A 109 -1.82 -7.68 8.06
C SER A 109 -1.85 -7.31 6.58
N PHE A 110 -1.87 -6.00 6.27
CA PHE A 110 -1.81 -5.50 4.91
C PHE A 110 -0.53 -5.94 4.18
N LEU A 111 0.63 -5.72 4.79
CA LEU A 111 1.92 -6.05 4.19
C LEU A 111 2.06 -7.56 3.89
N ILE A 112 1.61 -8.40 4.81
CA ILE A 112 1.66 -9.86 4.65
C ILE A 112 0.67 -10.32 3.57
N ALA A 113 -0.54 -9.77 3.54
CA ALA A 113 -1.55 -10.12 2.54
C ALA A 113 -1.11 -9.74 1.10
N HIS A 114 -0.34 -8.67 0.95
CA HIS A 114 0.10 -8.15 -0.35
C HIS A 114 1.54 -8.54 -0.72
N ARG A 115 2.19 -9.40 0.06
CA ARG A 115 3.60 -9.78 -0.13
C ARG A 115 3.93 -10.32 -1.52
N ASP A 116 3.06 -11.17 -2.07
CA ASP A 116 3.30 -11.80 -3.37
C ASP A 116 3.10 -10.80 -4.52
N ILE A 117 2.13 -9.88 -4.38
CA ILE A 117 1.93 -8.75 -5.28
C ILE A 117 3.15 -7.82 -5.22
N ALA A 118 3.62 -7.48 -4.02
CA ALA A 118 4.79 -6.65 -3.82
C ALA A 118 6.04 -7.27 -4.44
N ARG A 119 6.24 -8.60 -4.28
CA ARG A 119 7.33 -9.34 -4.90
C ARG A 119 7.25 -9.30 -6.44
N ALA A 120 6.05 -9.49 -7.00
CA ALA A 120 5.83 -9.47 -8.44
C ALA A 120 5.95 -8.06 -9.06
N ALA A 121 5.83 -7.01 -8.25
CA ALA A 121 6.05 -5.62 -8.65
C ALA A 121 7.54 -5.23 -8.73
N ILE A 122 8.45 -6.06 -8.21
CA ILE A 122 9.90 -5.82 -8.30
C ILE A 122 10.37 -6.27 -9.70
N ASP A 123 10.84 -5.32 -10.48
CA ASP A 123 11.44 -5.56 -11.79
C ASP A 123 12.91 -5.25 -11.71
N GLY A 124 13.80 -5.75 -11.26
CA GLY A 124 15.27 -5.54 -11.20
C GLY A 124 15.81 -4.14 -11.59
N HIS A 125 14.96 -3.21 -12.00
CA HIS A 125 15.28 -1.85 -12.44
C HIS A 125 14.83 -0.79 -11.43
N GLN A 126 13.95 -1.14 -10.49
CA GLN A 126 13.55 -0.24 -9.42
C GLN A 126 13.92 -0.82 -8.06
N PRO A 127 14.51 -0.03 -7.17
CA PRO A 127 14.67 -0.45 -5.78
C PRO A 127 13.28 -0.65 -5.16
N ILE A 128 13.17 -1.61 -4.28
CA ILE A 128 12.02 -2.05 -3.47
C ILE A 128 10.73 -1.23 -3.67
N PRO A 129 9.59 -1.87 -3.98
CA PRO A 129 8.35 -1.16 -4.32
C PRO A 129 8.04 -0.04 -3.36
N ALA A 130 7.51 1.04 -3.92
CA ALA A 130 7.21 2.29 -3.25
C ALA A 130 6.26 2.22 -2.02
N GLY A 131 5.75 1.05 -1.67
CA GLY A 131 5.07 0.83 -0.39
C GLY A 131 5.94 1.19 0.82
N SER A 132 7.26 1.05 0.69
CA SER A 132 8.25 1.49 1.67
C SER A 132 8.54 3.00 1.59
N GLN A 133 8.15 3.66 0.52
CA GLN A 133 8.32 5.11 0.35
C GLN A 133 7.12 5.91 0.84
N THR A 134 6.17 5.29 1.53
CA THR A 134 4.98 6.02 1.93
C THR A 134 5.32 6.91 3.12
N PRO A 135 5.53 8.22 2.90
CA PRO A 135 5.69 9.21 3.97
C PRO A 135 4.53 9.15 4.96
N MET A 136 3.44 8.46 4.57
CA MET A 136 2.24 8.36 5.34
C MET A 136 2.38 7.53 6.61
N SER A 137 3.04 6.35 6.58
CA SER A 137 3.23 5.56 7.81
C SER A 137 4.00 6.35 8.85
N GLN A 138 5.15 6.90 8.47
CA GLN A 138 5.97 7.73 9.35
C GLN A 138 5.20 8.97 9.82
N THR A 139 4.50 9.67 8.91
CA THR A 139 3.73 10.86 9.25
C THR A 139 2.58 10.54 10.20
N HIS A 140 1.84 9.45 9.95
CA HIS A 140 0.74 9.03 10.80
C HIS A 140 1.22 8.65 12.20
N ILE A 141 2.26 7.82 12.28
CA ILE A 141 2.89 7.44 13.56
C ILE A 141 3.34 8.69 14.32
N ARG A 142 4.07 9.59 13.67
CA ARG A 142 4.53 10.85 14.25
C ARG A 142 3.38 11.71 14.81
N VAL A 143 2.29 11.84 14.05
CA VAL A 143 1.10 12.60 14.50
C VAL A 143 0.48 11.97 15.74
N LEU A 144 0.42 10.64 15.84
CA LEU A 144 -0.11 9.97 17.02
C LEU A 144 0.83 10.10 18.22
N LEU A 145 2.14 9.92 18.02
CA LEU A 145 3.12 10.08 19.09
C LEU A 145 3.12 11.50 19.69
N ARG A 146 2.95 12.53 18.85
CA ARG A 146 2.83 13.93 19.32
C ARG A 146 1.62 14.22 20.17
N GLN A 147 0.62 13.34 20.21
CA GLN A 147 -0.57 13.44 21.03
C GLN A 147 -0.45 12.70 22.37
N MET A 148 0.71 12.07 22.63
CA MET A 148 1.02 11.34 23.85
C MET A 148 2.07 12.10 24.67
N ASP A 149 2.06 11.93 25.98
CA ASP A 149 3.13 12.42 26.85
C ASP A 149 4.28 11.39 26.87
N LEU A 150 5.32 11.63 26.11
CA LEU A 150 6.50 10.75 26.00
C LEU A 150 7.77 11.39 26.58
N GLY A 151 7.61 12.40 27.45
CA GLY A 151 8.72 13.11 28.06
C GLY A 151 9.70 13.70 27.01
N ASP A 152 10.99 13.52 27.20
CA ASP A 152 12.05 14.06 26.34
C ASP A 152 12.35 13.20 25.11
N ALA A 153 11.45 12.28 24.70
CA ALA A 153 11.67 11.41 23.55
C ALA A 153 11.75 12.21 22.24
N ASP A 154 12.74 11.88 21.40
CA ASP A 154 12.79 12.37 20.02
C ASP A 154 11.69 11.72 19.18
N ILE A 155 10.55 12.42 19.08
CA ILE A 155 9.34 11.93 18.39
C ILE A 155 9.59 11.65 16.92
N ASP A 156 10.41 12.45 16.26
CA ASP A 156 10.67 12.29 14.82
C ASP A 156 11.53 11.04 14.57
N MET A 157 12.55 10.81 15.41
CA MET A 157 13.36 9.59 15.34
C MET A 157 12.57 8.34 15.77
N LEU A 158 11.74 8.45 16.80
CA LEU A 158 10.89 7.35 17.25
C LEU A 158 9.89 6.94 16.15
N ALA A 159 9.32 7.91 15.42
CA ALA A 159 8.45 7.62 14.28
C ALA A 159 9.19 6.87 13.15
N VAL A 160 10.45 7.21 12.87
CA VAL A 160 11.29 6.49 11.90
C VAL A 160 11.53 5.06 12.36
N GLN A 161 11.92 4.87 13.63
CA GLN A 161 12.21 3.55 14.21
C GLN A 161 10.97 2.65 14.22
N LEU A 162 9.81 3.17 14.60
CA LEU A 162 8.56 2.44 14.58
C LEU A 162 8.11 2.10 13.14
N THR A 163 8.32 3.00 12.19
CA THR A 163 8.06 2.69 10.77
C THR A 163 8.96 1.55 10.30
N ALA A 164 10.25 1.59 10.62
CA ALA A 164 11.19 0.52 10.28
C ALA A 164 10.82 -0.81 10.95
N ALA A 165 10.29 -0.80 12.17
CA ALA A 165 9.81 -1.99 12.85
C ALA A 165 8.58 -2.64 12.16
N LEU A 166 7.74 -1.85 11.48
CA LEU A 166 6.62 -2.36 10.67
C LEU A 166 7.09 -2.92 9.32
N ASP A 167 7.99 -2.21 8.65
CA ASP A 167 8.46 -2.57 7.30
C ASP A 167 9.53 -3.68 7.35
N GLY A 168 10.31 -3.74 8.44
CA GLY A 168 11.40 -4.69 8.62
C GLY A 168 11.03 -6.15 8.38
N PRO A 169 9.97 -6.69 8.96
CA PRO A 169 9.54 -8.06 8.72
C PRO A 169 9.25 -8.37 7.25
N LEU A 170 8.67 -7.42 6.49
CA LEU A 170 8.44 -7.57 5.06
C LEU A 170 9.77 -7.58 4.29
N LEU A 171 10.68 -6.66 4.59
CA LEU A 171 11.98 -6.55 3.94
C LEU A 171 12.83 -7.80 4.20
N LEU A 172 12.83 -8.31 5.44
CA LEU A 172 13.50 -9.54 5.80
C LEU A 172 12.86 -10.77 5.13
N TYR A 173 11.53 -10.76 4.97
CA TYR A 173 10.82 -11.84 4.25
C TYR A 173 11.17 -11.88 2.76
N LEU A 174 11.34 -10.73 2.11
CA LEU A 174 11.81 -10.69 0.72
C LEU A 174 13.23 -11.27 0.60
N ALA A 175 14.02 -11.24 1.67
CA ALA A 175 15.38 -11.76 1.74
C ALA A 175 15.46 -13.22 2.27
N VAL A 176 14.58 -13.63 3.22
CA VAL A 176 14.65 -14.93 3.92
C VAL A 176 13.25 -15.46 4.20
N SER A 177 12.87 -16.58 3.60
CA SER A 177 11.49 -17.08 3.56
C SER A 177 10.89 -17.60 4.86
N ASP A 178 11.67 -17.84 5.92
CA ASP A 178 11.21 -18.64 7.08
C ASP A 178 10.52 -17.86 8.21
N LEU A 179 10.81 -16.58 8.41
CA LEU A 179 10.28 -15.83 9.57
C LEU A 179 8.79 -15.48 9.46
N THR A 180 8.26 -15.45 8.24
CA THR A 180 6.87 -15.07 7.95
C THR A 180 6.06 -16.17 7.26
N ALA A 181 6.61 -17.36 7.18
CA ALA A 181 5.94 -18.52 6.61
C ALA A 181 4.91 -19.06 7.60
N GLY A 182 3.64 -19.05 7.18
CA GLY A 182 2.54 -19.66 7.91
C GLY A 182 1.46 -18.69 8.37
N PRO A 183 0.23 -19.16 8.57
CA PRO A 183 -0.93 -18.33 8.89
C PRO A 183 -0.83 -17.58 10.23
N GLN A 184 0.05 -18.04 11.13
CA GLN A 184 0.25 -17.42 12.45
C GLN A 184 1.29 -16.27 12.44
N ALA A 185 2.06 -16.10 11.36
CA ALA A 185 3.14 -15.12 11.31
C ALA A 185 2.60 -13.68 11.42
N ALA A 186 1.51 -13.38 10.71
CA ALA A 186 0.86 -12.07 10.76
C ALA A 186 0.44 -11.69 12.18
N GLU A 187 -0.18 -12.64 12.90
CA GLU A 187 -0.65 -12.40 14.26
C GLU A 187 0.51 -12.26 15.26
N ARG A 188 1.57 -13.04 15.12
CA ARG A 188 2.78 -12.92 15.94
C ARG A 188 3.46 -11.56 15.77
N ILE A 189 3.61 -11.07 14.54
CA ILE A 189 4.20 -9.77 14.25
C ILE A 189 3.28 -8.66 14.77
N ALA A 190 1.98 -8.78 14.57
CA ALA A 190 0.99 -7.82 15.06
C ALA A 190 0.97 -7.75 16.61
N HIS A 191 1.15 -8.88 17.27
CA HIS A 191 1.25 -8.95 18.74
C HIS A 191 2.55 -8.32 19.25
N SER A 192 3.67 -8.66 18.62
CA SER A 192 4.98 -8.06 18.91
C SER A 192 4.97 -6.53 18.74
N TRP A 193 4.31 -6.02 17.70
CA TRP A 193 4.08 -4.58 17.53
C TRP A 193 3.34 -3.97 18.72
N GLN A 194 2.23 -4.57 19.10
CA GLN A 194 1.41 -4.08 20.22
C GLN A 194 2.23 -4.03 21.52
N ASP A 195 3.01 -5.07 21.79
CA ASP A 195 3.87 -5.15 22.98
C ASP A 195 4.98 -4.09 22.94
N LEU A 196 5.60 -3.88 21.78
CA LEU A 196 6.59 -2.83 21.57
C LEU A 196 6.00 -1.44 21.87
N VAL A 197 4.86 -1.12 21.26
CA VAL A 197 4.20 0.17 21.43
C VAL A 197 3.80 0.41 22.89
N ARG A 198 3.25 -0.57 23.59
CA ARG A 198 2.89 -0.45 25.01
C ARG A 198 4.08 -0.23 25.94
N ARG A 199 5.25 -0.75 25.59
CA ARG A 199 6.46 -0.55 26.37
C ARG A 199 7.09 0.83 26.16
N ILE A 200 6.95 1.38 24.95
CA ILE A 200 7.48 2.70 24.57
C ILE A 200 6.54 3.82 25.00
N CYS A 201 5.23 3.60 24.89
CA CYS A 201 4.18 4.55 25.18
C CYS A 201 3.37 4.03 26.40
N PRO A 202 3.88 4.21 27.63
CA PRO A 202 3.10 3.84 28.81
C PRO A 202 1.80 4.66 28.89
N PRO A 203 0.75 4.12 29.52
CA PRO A 203 -0.54 4.80 29.67
C PRO A 203 -0.43 6.06 30.53
#